data_4c33df536338e75f089398045295a9ff
#
_entry.id   4c33df536338e75f089398045295a9ff
#
_cell.length_a   1.000
_cell.length_b   1.000
_cell.length_c   1.000
_cell.angle_alpha   90.00
_cell.angle_beta   90.00
_cell.angle_gamma   90.00
#
_symmetry.space_group_name_H-M   'P 1'
#
loop_
_entity.id
_entity.type
_entity.pdbx_description
1 polymer ?
#
loop_
_entity_poly.entity_id
_entity_poly.type
_entity_poly.pdbx_seq_one_letter_code
_entity_poly.pdbx_strand_id
1 'polypeptide(L)'
;VLVYTMATGINYNNVWAALGYPVDVIAERQKKGEPEDFHAGGSDCAGIVWAVGSEVTQVKVGDEVVVHSGWWAPDDPWVLSGKDPMLAPSTRIWGYQTNYGGYCQFTKAQSHQCQSKPARLTWEEAACYMLCASTAYRMLMGWPPNLVEADDVVLVWGAAGGLGSMATQIVAARGGKAVAVVSDEDKRQFCLDNGAVGVINRTEFDHWGPMPDTTSKEWGAWMKGARAFGKAIWDVL
;
A
#
# COMPACT_ATOMS: atom_id res chain seq x y z
N VAL A 1 12.50 12.03 14.59
CA VAL A 1 11.30 12.12 15.42
C VAL A 1 11.13 10.81 16.20
N LEU A 2 10.83 10.90 17.48
CA LEU A 2 10.37 9.78 18.30
C LEU A 2 8.85 9.91 18.46
N VAL A 3 8.12 8.85 18.13
CA VAL A 3 6.65 8.82 18.19
C VAL A 3 6.21 7.84 19.27
N TYR A 4 5.33 8.26 20.16
CA TYR A 4 4.59 7.38 21.07
C TYR A 4 3.43 6.77 20.30
N THR A 5 3.44 5.46 20.11
CA THR A 5 2.45 4.75 19.30
C THR A 5 1.11 4.65 20.06
N MET A 6 0.05 5.19 19.48
CA MET A 6 -1.32 5.07 19.97
C MET A 6 -2.06 3.90 19.33
N ALA A 7 -1.84 3.68 18.03
CA ALA A 7 -2.36 2.54 17.29
C ALA A 7 -1.44 2.17 16.14
N THR A 8 -1.52 0.92 15.68
CA THR A 8 -0.76 0.41 14.54
C THR A 8 -1.60 -0.56 13.73
N GLY A 9 -1.53 -0.45 12.41
CA GLY A 9 -2.22 -1.32 11.47
C GLY A 9 -1.41 -2.57 11.13
N ILE A 10 -2.12 -3.66 10.83
CA ILE A 10 -1.51 -4.90 10.36
C ILE A 10 -1.60 -4.94 8.83
N ASN A 11 -0.44 -4.97 8.19
CA ASN A 11 -0.31 -5.16 6.75
C ASN A 11 0.28 -6.53 6.43
N TYR A 12 -0.02 -7.07 5.26
CA TYR A 12 0.41 -8.41 4.88
C TYR A 12 1.93 -8.55 4.76
N ASN A 13 2.66 -7.47 4.46
CA ASN A 13 4.12 -7.46 4.49
C ASN A 13 4.69 -7.82 5.88
N ASN A 14 4.00 -7.46 6.95
CA ASN A 14 4.43 -7.80 8.30
C ASN A 14 4.21 -9.30 8.62
N VAL A 15 3.19 -9.91 8.02
CA VAL A 15 3.01 -11.38 8.06
C VAL A 15 4.20 -12.06 7.34
N TRP A 16 4.59 -11.57 6.17
CA TRP A 16 5.77 -12.08 5.46
C TRP A 16 7.06 -11.90 6.26
N ALA A 17 7.24 -10.75 6.90
CA ALA A 17 8.41 -10.51 7.75
C ALA A 17 8.48 -11.51 8.92
N ALA A 18 7.34 -11.78 9.57
CA ALA A 18 7.24 -12.74 10.66
C ALA A 18 7.52 -14.18 10.22
N LEU A 19 7.17 -14.53 8.99
CA LEU A 19 7.42 -15.86 8.39
C LEU A 19 8.83 -15.99 7.79
N GLY A 20 9.58 -14.89 7.64
CA GLY A 20 10.85 -14.86 6.92
C GLY A 20 10.72 -15.19 5.42
N TYR A 21 9.55 -14.95 4.81
CA TYR A 21 9.24 -15.29 3.42
C TYR A 21 8.55 -14.12 2.71
N PRO A 22 8.81 -13.87 1.42
CA PRO A 22 9.85 -14.51 0.57
C PRO A 22 11.27 -14.05 0.91
N VAL A 23 11.41 -13.09 1.83
CA VAL A 23 12.70 -12.53 2.25
C VAL A 23 12.80 -12.59 3.78
N ASP A 24 13.89 -13.17 4.27
CA ASP A 24 14.26 -13.05 5.68
C ASP A 24 14.83 -11.64 5.93
N VAL A 25 14.00 -10.76 6.49
CA VAL A 25 14.33 -9.35 6.71
C VAL A 25 15.44 -9.15 7.75
N ILE A 26 15.61 -10.10 8.68
CA ILE A 26 16.70 -10.08 9.66
C ILE A 26 18.02 -10.40 8.96
N ALA A 27 18.07 -11.52 8.23
CA ALA A 27 19.27 -11.93 7.50
C ALA A 27 19.69 -10.88 6.46
N GLU A 28 18.74 -10.25 5.76
CA GLU A 28 19.05 -9.19 4.80
C GLU A 28 19.64 -7.93 5.45
N ARG A 29 19.17 -7.57 6.64
CA ARG A 29 19.74 -6.45 7.40
C ARG A 29 21.14 -6.79 7.93
N GLN A 30 21.34 -8.00 8.44
CA GLN A 30 22.65 -8.47 8.92
C GLN A 30 23.70 -8.49 7.79
N LYS A 31 23.35 -8.86 6.56
CA LYS A 31 24.22 -8.73 5.38
C LYS A 31 24.65 -7.28 5.11
N LYS A 32 23.87 -6.31 5.54
CA LYS A 32 24.15 -4.87 5.41
C LYS A 32 24.86 -4.28 6.64
N GLY A 33 25.26 -5.13 7.60
CA GLY A 33 26.00 -4.73 8.79
C GLY A 33 25.13 -4.26 9.96
N GLU A 34 23.80 -4.48 9.91
CA GLU A 34 22.91 -4.25 11.04
C GLU A 34 22.93 -5.50 11.93
N PRO A 35 23.40 -5.43 13.21
CA PRO A 35 23.75 -6.64 13.98
C PRO A 35 22.55 -7.30 14.67
N GLU A 36 21.39 -6.62 14.73
CA GLU A 36 20.25 -7.07 15.51
C GLU A 36 19.67 -8.38 14.94
N ASP A 37 19.38 -9.33 15.84
CA ASP A 37 18.79 -10.64 15.55
C ASP A 37 17.26 -10.68 15.75
N PHE A 38 16.64 -9.52 15.93
CA PHE A 38 15.19 -9.37 16.07
C PHE A 38 14.64 -8.38 15.05
N HIS A 39 13.31 -8.35 14.88
CA HIS A 39 12.62 -7.43 13.99
C HIS A 39 11.45 -6.75 14.70
N ALA A 40 11.51 -5.42 14.80
CA ALA A 40 10.41 -4.58 15.24
C ALA A 40 9.62 -4.10 14.02
N GLY A 41 8.53 -4.81 13.69
CA GLY A 41 7.71 -4.56 12.52
C GLY A 41 6.67 -3.44 12.68
N GLY A 42 5.72 -3.39 11.74
CA GLY A 42 4.61 -2.44 11.72
C GLY A 42 4.84 -1.29 10.75
N SER A 43 4.23 -1.36 9.57
CA SER A 43 4.44 -0.38 8.49
C SER A 43 3.37 0.72 8.44
N ASP A 44 2.41 0.67 9.35
CA ASP A 44 1.45 1.73 9.62
C ASP A 44 1.46 2.07 11.11
N CYS A 45 1.39 3.36 11.43
CA CYS A 45 1.36 3.85 12.80
C CYS A 45 0.64 5.19 12.87
N ALA A 46 -0.16 5.37 13.90
CA ALA A 46 -0.65 6.66 14.34
C ALA A 46 -0.23 6.89 15.79
N GLY A 47 0.23 8.08 16.11
CA GLY A 47 0.77 8.36 17.42
C GLY A 47 1.00 9.83 17.72
N ILE A 48 1.61 10.09 18.86
CA ILE A 48 1.92 11.43 19.33
C ILE A 48 3.43 11.63 19.27
N VAL A 49 3.86 12.76 18.71
CA VAL A 49 5.28 13.13 18.70
C VAL A 49 5.75 13.32 20.14
N TRP A 50 6.64 12.43 20.59
CA TRP A 50 7.18 12.43 21.95
C TRP A 50 8.45 13.27 22.07
N ALA A 51 9.32 13.18 21.07
CA ALA A 51 10.56 13.96 21.01
C ALA A 51 10.96 14.23 19.57
N VAL A 52 11.69 15.32 19.35
CA VAL A 52 12.23 15.71 18.05
C VAL A 52 13.72 16.00 18.16
N GLY A 53 14.46 15.75 17.08
CA GLY A 53 15.86 16.20 16.96
C GLY A 53 15.93 17.72 16.72
N SER A 54 17.10 18.30 16.95
CA SER A 54 17.33 19.75 16.84
C SER A 54 17.04 20.34 15.45
N GLU A 55 17.14 19.53 14.40
CA GLU A 55 16.93 19.97 13.01
C GLU A 55 15.49 19.74 12.50
N VAL A 56 14.63 19.16 13.33
CA VAL A 56 13.23 18.89 12.95
C VAL A 56 12.40 20.13 13.09
N THR A 57 11.82 20.61 12.00
CA THR A 57 10.98 21.82 11.95
C THR A 57 9.54 21.55 11.51
N GLN A 58 9.27 20.38 10.94
CA GLN A 58 7.96 20.04 10.34
C GLN A 58 6.92 19.61 11.37
N VAL A 59 7.36 19.04 12.48
CA VAL A 59 6.50 18.59 13.60
C VAL A 59 7.13 18.97 14.92
N LYS A 60 6.32 19.07 15.95
CA LYS A 60 6.75 19.39 17.33
C LYS A 60 6.19 18.38 18.32
N VAL A 61 6.76 18.35 19.52
CA VAL A 61 6.25 17.53 20.63
C VAL A 61 4.78 17.82 20.89
N GLY A 62 3.99 16.77 21.02
CA GLY A 62 2.54 16.83 21.23
C GLY A 62 1.71 16.78 19.94
N ASP A 63 2.30 16.90 18.75
CA ASP A 63 1.56 16.77 17.51
C ASP A 63 1.04 15.33 17.32
N GLU A 64 -0.22 15.21 16.89
CA GLU A 64 -0.82 13.94 16.45
C GLU A 64 -0.43 13.63 15.01
N VAL A 65 0.20 12.49 14.79
CA VAL A 65 0.75 12.13 13.48
C VAL A 65 0.36 10.73 13.03
N VAL A 66 0.38 10.53 11.72
CA VAL A 66 0.46 9.23 11.06
C VAL A 66 1.84 9.10 10.39
N VAL A 67 2.39 7.89 10.38
CA VAL A 67 3.74 7.65 9.87
C VAL A 67 3.67 7.02 8.48
N HIS A 68 4.25 7.70 7.49
CA HIS A 68 4.40 7.17 6.13
C HIS A 68 5.51 6.11 6.09
N SER A 69 5.29 5.02 5.36
CA SER A 69 6.20 3.88 5.34
C SER A 69 7.46 4.06 4.45
N GLY A 70 7.54 5.09 3.63
CA GLY A 70 8.71 5.36 2.80
C GLY A 70 9.86 5.95 3.60
N TRP A 71 10.97 5.23 3.65
CA TRP A 71 12.21 5.64 4.28
C TRP A 71 13.33 5.68 3.24
N TRP A 72 14.22 6.67 3.30
CA TRP A 72 15.41 6.78 2.46
C TRP A 72 16.53 7.52 3.19
N ALA A 73 17.78 7.28 2.78
CA ALA A 73 18.90 8.02 3.32
C ALA A 73 18.85 9.48 2.83
N PRO A 74 18.94 10.46 3.74
CA PRO A 74 18.83 11.88 3.34
C PRO A 74 20.03 12.36 2.51
N ASP A 75 21.16 11.67 2.58
CA ASP A 75 22.39 11.94 1.83
C ASP A 75 22.50 11.10 0.54
N ASP A 76 21.49 10.32 0.17
CA ASP A 76 21.48 9.57 -1.08
C ASP A 76 21.60 10.51 -2.28
N PRO A 77 22.58 10.32 -3.17
CA PRO A 77 22.79 11.20 -4.33
C PRO A 77 21.57 11.31 -5.25
N TRP A 78 20.76 10.25 -5.33
CA TRP A 78 19.52 10.27 -6.08
C TRP A 78 18.52 11.23 -5.47
N VAL A 79 18.36 11.19 -4.15
CA VAL A 79 17.45 12.08 -3.40
C VAL A 79 17.94 13.52 -3.49
N LEU A 80 19.24 13.73 -3.28
CA LEU A 80 19.86 15.07 -3.39
C LEU A 80 19.74 15.68 -4.79
N SER A 81 19.61 14.87 -5.83
CA SER A 81 19.37 15.34 -7.20
C SER A 81 17.92 15.78 -7.47
N GLY A 82 17.04 15.76 -6.47
CA GLY A 82 15.62 16.12 -6.58
C GLY A 82 14.74 15.09 -7.29
N LYS A 83 15.24 13.87 -7.49
CA LYS A 83 14.47 12.78 -8.08
C LYS A 83 13.59 12.12 -7.03
N ASP A 84 12.62 11.31 -7.50
CA ASP A 84 11.69 10.59 -6.66
C ASP A 84 12.40 9.72 -5.62
N PRO A 85 12.30 10.02 -4.31
CA PRO A 85 13.02 9.29 -3.27
C PRO A 85 12.64 7.80 -3.18
N MET A 86 11.40 7.44 -3.56
CA MET A 86 10.96 6.05 -3.55
C MET A 86 11.64 5.18 -4.63
N LEU A 87 12.38 5.78 -5.55
CA LEU A 87 13.20 5.10 -6.55
C LEU A 87 14.70 5.15 -6.19
N ALA A 88 15.06 5.72 -5.06
CA ALA A 88 16.45 5.81 -4.62
C ALA A 88 17.00 4.43 -4.21
N PRO A 89 18.31 4.15 -4.46
CA PRO A 89 18.95 2.91 -4.01
C PRO A 89 18.87 2.67 -2.51
N SER A 90 18.81 3.72 -1.70
CA SER A 90 18.67 3.65 -0.24
C SER A 90 17.24 3.41 0.25
N THR A 91 16.23 3.44 -0.62
CA THR A 91 14.83 3.28 -0.23
C THR A 91 14.57 1.99 0.52
N ARG A 92 13.86 2.11 1.64
CA ARG A 92 13.38 0.99 2.46
C ARG A 92 11.93 1.23 2.86
N ILE A 93 11.22 0.15 3.10
CA ILE A 93 9.89 0.20 3.71
C ILE A 93 10.06 0.19 5.23
N TRP A 94 9.67 1.27 5.86
CA TRP A 94 9.68 1.43 7.31
C TRP A 94 8.79 0.37 7.97
N GLY A 95 9.30 -0.26 9.05
CA GLY A 95 8.61 -1.34 9.74
C GLY A 95 8.53 -2.67 8.97
N TYR A 96 9.18 -2.76 7.79
CA TYR A 96 9.38 -4.02 7.06
C TYR A 96 10.86 -4.27 6.77
N GLN A 97 11.54 -3.31 6.14
CA GLN A 97 12.97 -3.41 5.83
C GLN A 97 13.85 -2.69 6.86
N THR A 98 13.26 -1.87 7.73
CA THR A 98 13.94 -1.26 8.87
C THR A 98 13.66 -2.05 10.14
N ASN A 99 14.57 -2.04 11.12
CA ASN A 99 14.37 -2.67 12.43
C ASN A 99 13.69 -1.72 13.42
N TYR A 100 12.75 -0.94 12.97
CA TYR A 100 11.85 -0.13 13.78
C TYR A 100 10.58 0.15 12.99
N GLY A 101 9.46 0.06 13.66
CA GLY A 101 8.12 0.20 13.09
C GLY A 101 7.08 0.44 14.18
N GLY A 102 5.81 0.37 13.79
CA GLY A 102 4.69 0.70 14.66
C GLY A 102 4.42 -0.31 15.79
N TYR A 103 4.93 -1.55 15.71
CA TYR A 103 4.69 -2.58 16.74
C TYR A 103 5.53 -2.38 18.01
N CYS A 104 5.79 -1.13 18.36
CA CYS A 104 6.55 -0.72 19.53
C CYS A 104 5.79 0.39 20.26
N GLN A 105 5.98 0.49 21.57
CA GLN A 105 5.41 1.59 22.35
C GLN A 105 5.97 2.95 21.90
N PHE A 106 7.27 2.98 21.56
CA PHE A 106 7.92 4.12 20.96
C PHE A 106 8.61 3.71 19.69
N THR A 107 8.46 4.50 18.64
CA THR A 107 9.12 4.24 17.37
C THR A 107 9.81 5.49 16.84
N LYS A 108 10.90 5.29 16.09
CA LYS A 108 11.57 6.40 15.39
C LYS A 108 11.11 6.48 13.94
N ALA A 109 10.91 7.71 13.47
CA ALA A 109 10.60 8.03 12.08
C ALA A 109 11.43 9.24 11.62
N GLN A 110 11.65 9.34 10.32
CA GLN A 110 12.19 10.58 9.74
C GLN A 110 11.10 11.67 9.79
N SER A 111 11.49 12.93 9.79
CA SER A 111 10.53 14.04 9.91
C SER A 111 9.50 14.06 8.77
N HIS A 112 9.93 13.79 7.53
CA HIS A 112 9.05 13.74 6.36
C HIS A 112 8.03 12.59 6.41
N GLN A 113 8.30 11.52 7.17
CA GLN A 113 7.34 10.43 7.35
C GLN A 113 6.18 10.82 8.27
N CYS A 114 6.36 11.81 9.15
CA CYS A 114 5.36 12.24 10.10
C CYS A 114 4.41 13.24 9.44
N GLN A 115 3.19 12.79 9.15
CA GLN A 115 2.12 13.62 8.58
C GLN A 115 1.06 13.87 9.62
N SER A 116 0.40 15.05 9.59
CA SER A 116 -0.67 15.36 10.54
C SER A 116 -1.80 14.33 10.47
N LYS A 117 -2.17 13.77 11.60
CA LYS A 117 -3.33 12.88 11.71
C LYS A 117 -4.60 13.69 11.40
N PRO A 118 -5.49 13.22 10.49
CA PRO A 118 -6.79 13.86 10.31
C PRO A 118 -7.60 13.85 11.60
N ALA A 119 -8.05 15.04 12.04
CA ALA A 119 -8.75 15.18 13.32
C ALA A 119 -10.06 14.37 13.42
N ARG A 120 -10.69 14.08 12.27
CA ARG A 120 -11.92 13.28 12.18
C ARG A 120 -11.73 11.78 12.41
N LEU A 121 -10.49 11.27 12.32
CA LEU A 121 -10.20 9.85 12.45
C LEU A 121 -9.83 9.50 13.89
N THR A 122 -10.29 8.35 14.36
CA THR A 122 -9.79 7.73 15.60
C THR A 122 -8.32 7.33 15.42
N TRP A 123 -7.66 6.88 16.45
CA TRP A 123 -6.29 6.39 16.37
C TRP A 123 -6.20 5.11 15.52
N GLU A 124 -7.15 4.21 15.70
CA GLU A 124 -7.24 2.95 14.98
C GLU A 124 -7.48 3.16 13.49
N GLU A 125 -8.41 4.03 13.13
CA GLU A 125 -8.67 4.40 11.72
C GLU A 125 -7.43 5.05 11.09
N ALA A 126 -6.80 5.98 11.82
CA ALA A 126 -5.62 6.69 11.36
C ALA A 126 -4.41 5.76 11.15
N ALA A 127 -4.32 4.68 11.93
CA ALA A 127 -3.23 3.71 11.84
C ALA A 127 -3.41 2.65 10.74
N CYS A 128 -4.50 2.67 9.96
CA CYS A 128 -4.82 1.57 9.04
C CYS A 128 -4.75 1.94 7.55
N TYR A 129 -4.44 3.19 7.19
CA TYR A 129 -4.58 3.60 5.79
C TYR A 129 -3.30 4.08 5.12
N MET A 130 -2.33 4.61 5.87
CA MET A 130 -1.24 5.39 5.28
C MET A 130 -0.41 4.58 4.27
N LEU A 131 -0.03 3.34 4.56
CA LEU A 131 0.71 2.50 3.63
C LEU A 131 -0.11 2.21 2.36
N CYS A 132 -1.33 1.74 2.53
CA CYS A 132 -2.19 1.33 1.42
C CYS A 132 -2.67 2.53 0.59
N ALA A 133 -3.08 3.61 1.24
CA ALA A 133 -3.55 4.82 0.55
C ALA A 133 -2.43 5.53 -0.20
N SER A 134 -1.25 5.70 0.40
CA SER A 134 -0.13 6.35 -0.28
C SER A 134 0.37 5.52 -1.47
N THR A 135 0.37 4.19 -1.34
CA THR A 135 0.73 3.29 -2.44
C THR A 135 -0.29 3.37 -3.57
N ALA A 136 -1.58 3.27 -3.27
CA ALA A 136 -2.65 3.41 -4.27
C ALA A 136 -2.61 4.78 -4.94
N TYR A 137 -2.48 5.85 -4.16
CA TYR A 137 -2.39 7.21 -4.69
C TYR A 137 -1.19 7.37 -5.63
N ARG A 138 -0.02 6.87 -5.24
CA ARG A 138 1.16 6.90 -6.09
C ARG A 138 0.96 6.14 -7.41
N MET A 139 0.33 4.97 -7.36
CA MET A 139 0.04 4.18 -8.58
C MET A 139 -0.91 4.90 -9.52
N LEU A 140 -1.94 5.56 -9.00
CA LEU A 140 -3.02 6.16 -9.77
C LEU A 140 -2.76 7.64 -10.14
N MET A 141 -1.97 8.36 -9.33
CA MET A 141 -1.81 9.80 -9.40
C MET A 141 -0.35 10.27 -9.48
N GLY A 142 0.62 9.36 -9.35
CA GLY A 142 2.05 9.72 -9.26
C GLY A 142 2.79 9.86 -10.59
N TRP A 143 2.13 9.63 -11.74
CA TRP A 143 2.81 9.46 -13.03
C TRP A 143 2.24 10.32 -14.16
N PRO A 144 2.31 11.65 -14.07
CA PRO A 144 1.85 12.51 -15.16
C PRO A 144 2.50 12.15 -16.51
N PRO A 145 1.76 12.15 -17.63
CA PRO A 145 0.34 12.53 -17.74
C PRO A 145 -0.65 11.40 -17.42
N ASN A 146 -0.18 10.21 -17.04
CA ASN A 146 -1.02 9.03 -16.79
C ASN A 146 -1.63 9.10 -15.39
N LEU A 147 -2.61 9.95 -15.22
CA LEU A 147 -3.38 10.13 -13.98
C LEU A 147 -4.80 9.62 -14.20
N VAL A 148 -5.44 9.16 -13.12
CA VAL A 148 -6.87 8.84 -13.17
C VAL A 148 -7.67 10.13 -13.25
N GLU A 149 -8.51 10.22 -14.26
CA GLU A 149 -9.42 11.34 -14.52
C GLU A 149 -10.89 10.90 -14.45
N ALA A 150 -11.80 11.88 -14.55
CA ALA A 150 -13.21 11.59 -14.58
C ALA A 150 -13.57 10.70 -15.79
N ASP A 151 -14.49 9.76 -15.56
CA ASP A 151 -14.94 8.75 -16.53
C ASP A 151 -13.92 7.66 -16.91
N ASP A 152 -12.67 7.72 -16.42
CA ASP A 152 -11.73 6.61 -16.62
C ASP A 152 -12.25 5.33 -15.99
N VAL A 153 -12.10 4.21 -16.70
CA VAL A 153 -12.42 2.87 -16.19
C VAL A 153 -11.17 2.22 -15.62
N VAL A 154 -11.20 1.94 -14.32
CA VAL A 154 -10.08 1.33 -13.63
C VAL A 154 -10.46 -0.05 -13.09
N LEU A 155 -9.82 -1.10 -13.59
CA LEU A 155 -9.98 -2.45 -13.06
C LEU A 155 -9.12 -2.62 -11.80
N VAL A 156 -9.77 -2.81 -10.66
CA VAL A 156 -9.11 -2.95 -9.36
C VAL A 156 -9.10 -4.41 -8.94
N TRP A 157 -7.96 -5.06 -9.12
CA TRP A 157 -7.77 -6.46 -8.74
C TRP A 157 -7.55 -6.61 -7.23
N GLY A 158 -8.26 -7.53 -6.58
CA GLY A 158 -8.22 -7.67 -5.12
C GLY A 158 -8.82 -6.48 -4.38
N ALA A 159 -9.91 -5.92 -4.92
CA ALA A 159 -10.52 -4.67 -4.50
C ALA A 159 -10.98 -4.63 -3.03
N ALA A 160 -11.24 -5.79 -2.40
CA ALA A 160 -11.59 -5.87 -0.98
C ALA A 160 -10.38 -5.94 -0.03
N GLY A 161 -9.16 -5.97 -0.57
CA GLY A 161 -7.95 -5.88 0.26
C GLY A 161 -7.58 -4.44 0.61
N GLY A 162 -6.64 -4.23 1.53
CA GLY A 162 -6.22 -2.90 1.98
C GLY A 162 -5.84 -1.96 0.84
N LEU A 163 -4.95 -2.41 -0.07
CA LEU A 163 -4.54 -1.61 -1.24
C LEU A 163 -5.71 -1.38 -2.21
N GLY A 164 -6.46 -2.44 -2.53
CA GLY A 164 -7.56 -2.37 -3.50
C GLY A 164 -8.71 -1.49 -3.04
N SER A 165 -9.08 -1.52 -1.76
CA SER A 165 -10.13 -0.66 -1.22
C SER A 165 -9.74 0.82 -1.27
N MET A 166 -8.47 1.15 -0.97
CA MET A 166 -7.97 2.53 -1.12
C MET A 166 -7.93 2.96 -2.59
N ALA A 167 -7.52 2.07 -3.50
CA ALA A 167 -7.54 2.37 -4.93
C ALA A 167 -8.97 2.64 -5.43
N THR A 168 -9.94 1.82 -5.04
CA THR A 168 -11.36 2.01 -5.37
C THR A 168 -11.87 3.37 -4.92
N GLN A 169 -11.60 3.76 -3.69
CA GLN A 169 -12.01 5.06 -3.14
C GLN A 169 -11.35 6.23 -3.86
N ILE A 170 -10.05 6.13 -4.20
CA ILE A 170 -9.33 7.18 -4.92
C ILE A 170 -9.90 7.36 -6.32
N VAL A 171 -10.16 6.26 -7.04
CA VAL A 171 -10.78 6.30 -8.38
C VAL A 171 -12.16 6.96 -8.32
N ALA A 172 -13.01 6.55 -7.38
CA ALA A 172 -14.32 7.14 -7.18
C ALA A 172 -14.25 8.64 -6.83
N ALA A 173 -13.33 9.03 -5.94
CA ALA A 173 -13.13 10.44 -5.56
C ALA A 173 -12.63 11.31 -6.73
N ARG A 174 -11.99 10.71 -7.74
CA ARG A 174 -11.56 11.37 -8.98
C ARG A 174 -12.65 11.42 -10.05
N GLY A 175 -13.82 10.84 -9.79
CA GLY A 175 -14.91 10.73 -10.78
C GLY A 175 -14.72 9.59 -11.79
N GLY A 176 -13.74 8.73 -11.57
CA GLY A 176 -13.53 7.53 -12.37
C GLY A 176 -14.46 6.38 -11.97
N LYS A 177 -14.46 5.33 -12.75
CA LYS A 177 -15.31 4.14 -12.61
C LYS A 177 -14.46 2.95 -12.18
N ALA A 178 -14.44 2.64 -10.88
CA ALA A 178 -13.74 1.48 -10.35
C ALA A 178 -14.55 0.20 -10.59
N VAL A 179 -14.02 -0.73 -11.36
CA VAL A 179 -14.54 -2.09 -11.49
C VAL A 179 -13.76 -2.99 -10.55
N ALA A 180 -14.41 -3.48 -9.52
CA ALA A 180 -13.79 -4.29 -8.49
C ALA A 180 -13.73 -5.77 -8.90
N VAL A 181 -12.57 -6.42 -8.73
CA VAL A 181 -12.41 -7.88 -8.89
C VAL A 181 -12.15 -8.51 -7.53
N VAL A 182 -13.01 -9.45 -7.14
CA VAL A 182 -12.95 -10.15 -5.85
C VAL A 182 -12.84 -11.66 -6.03
N SER A 183 -12.53 -12.38 -4.96
CA SER A 183 -12.46 -13.85 -4.93
C SER A 183 -13.63 -14.50 -4.18
N ASP A 184 -14.55 -13.70 -3.68
CA ASP A 184 -15.67 -14.14 -2.86
C ASP A 184 -16.83 -13.16 -3.01
N GLU A 185 -18.05 -13.68 -3.11
CA GLU A 185 -19.25 -12.87 -3.26
C GLU A 185 -19.55 -12.04 -2.00
N ASP A 186 -19.20 -12.52 -0.83
CA ASP A 186 -19.34 -11.80 0.45
C ASP A 186 -18.63 -10.44 0.48
N LYS A 187 -17.65 -10.23 -0.43
CA LYS A 187 -16.89 -8.98 -0.57
C LYS A 187 -17.57 -7.94 -1.46
N ARG A 188 -18.62 -8.30 -2.17
CA ARG A 188 -19.30 -7.44 -3.15
C ARG A 188 -19.77 -6.14 -2.53
N GLN A 189 -20.58 -6.24 -1.46
CA GLN A 189 -21.17 -5.04 -0.84
C GLN A 189 -20.09 -4.10 -0.31
N PHE A 190 -19.05 -4.63 0.32
CA PHE A 190 -17.92 -3.83 0.77
C PHE A 190 -17.27 -3.01 -0.37
N CYS A 191 -17.10 -3.61 -1.56
CA CYS A 191 -16.53 -2.89 -2.71
C CYS A 191 -17.46 -1.80 -3.22
N LEU A 192 -18.76 -2.07 -3.27
CA LEU A 192 -19.79 -1.09 -3.68
C LEU A 192 -19.84 0.09 -2.69
N ASP A 193 -19.81 -0.19 -1.38
CA ASP A 193 -19.80 0.84 -0.33
C ASP A 193 -18.54 1.73 -0.39
N ASN A 194 -17.43 1.20 -0.93
CA ASN A 194 -16.20 1.95 -1.19
C ASN A 194 -16.19 2.67 -2.55
N GLY A 195 -17.29 2.65 -3.31
CA GLY A 195 -17.47 3.41 -4.54
C GLY A 195 -17.17 2.66 -5.83
N ALA A 196 -17.06 1.33 -5.81
CA ALA A 196 -17.01 0.56 -7.04
C ALA A 196 -18.34 0.68 -7.82
N VAL A 197 -18.25 0.87 -9.14
CA VAL A 197 -19.45 0.92 -10.01
C VAL A 197 -19.97 -0.47 -10.35
N GLY A 198 -19.11 -1.50 -10.24
CA GLY A 198 -19.46 -2.89 -10.45
C GLY A 198 -18.45 -3.83 -9.83
N VAL A 199 -18.85 -5.06 -9.58
CA VAL A 199 -18.02 -6.09 -8.94
C VAL A 199 -18.08 -7.38 -9.73
N ILE A 200 -16.92 -7.95 -10.01
CA ILE A 200 -16.73 -9.23 -10.71
C ILE A 200 -16.13 -10.24 -9.73
N ASN A 201 -16.79 -11.37 -9.55
CA ASN A 201 -16.22 -12.48 -8.82
C ASN A 201 -15.35 -13.32 -9.77
N ARG A 202 -14.01 -13.29 -9.56
CA ARG A 202 -13.07 -14.01 -10.42
C ARG A 202 -13.22 -15.53 -10.39
N THR A 203 -13.88 -16.07 -9.37
CA THR A 203 -14.11 -17.53 -9.26
C THR A 203 -15.15 -18.07 -10.24
N GLU A 204 -15.90 -17.17 -10.90
CA GLU A 204 -16.81 -17.52 -11.98
C GLU A 204 -16.09 -17.80 -13.32
N PHE A 205 -14.79 -17.62 -13.37
CA PHE A 205 -13.96 -17.80 -14.56
C PHE A 205 -12.84 -18.80 -14.28
N ASP A 206 -12.48 -19.60 -15.27
CA ASP A 206 -11.54 -20.73 -15.15
C ASP A 206 -10.25 -20.59 -15.99
N HIS A 207 -10.08 -19.46 -16.69
CA HIS A 207 -8.93 -19.22 -17.58
C HIS A 207 -7.67 -18.68 -16.86
N TRP A 208 -7.64 -18.73 -15.53
CA TRP A 208 -6.52 -18.24 -14.72
C TRP A 208 -5.33 -19.21 -14.81
N GLY A 209 -4.12 -18.65 -14.74
CA GLY A 209 -2.88 -19.40 -14.80
C GLY A 209 -2.02 -18.97 -15.98
N PRO A 210 -0.98 -19.75 -16.32
CA PRO A 210 -0.12 -19.45 -17.46
C PRO A 210 -0.93 -19.43 -18.76
N MET A 211 -0.70 -18.39 -19.55
CA MET A 211 -1.29 -18.31 -20.89
C MET A 211 -0.73 -19.44 -21.75
N PRO A 212 -1.58 -20.29 -22.35
CA PRO A 212 -1.11 -21.37 -23.22
C PRO A 212 -0.49 -20.82 -24.50
N ASP A 213 0.33 -21.64 -25.15
CA ASP A 213 0.88 -21.32 -26.47
C ASP A 213 -0.25 -21.08 -27.47
N THR A 214 -0.13 -20.04 -28.29
CA THR A 214 -1.15 -19.64 -29.28
C THR A 214 -1.43 -20.71 -30.32
N THR A 215 -0.51 -21.66 -30.51
CA THR A 215 -0.65 -22.81 -31.41
C THR A 215 -1.17 -24.06 -30.73
N SER A 216 -1.33 -24.03 -29.41
CA SER A 216 -1.80 -25.17 -28.60
C SER A 216 -3.30 -25.39 -28.74
N LYS A 217 -3.74 -26.62 -28.41
CA LYS A 217 -5.19 -26.97 -28.39
C LYS A 217 -5.96 -26.22 -27.32
N GLU A 218 -5.28 -25.83 -26.25
CA GLU A 218 -5.84 -25.13 -25.10
C GLU A 218 -6.12 -23.64 -25.37
N TRP A 219 -5.46 -23.06 -26.39
CA TRP A 219 -5.57 -21.64 -26.72
C TRP A 219 -7.02 -21.19 -26.94
N GLY A 220 -7.81 -21.98 -27.69
CA GLY A 220 -9.21 -21.64 -27.99
C GLY A 220 -10.09 -21.57 -26.75
N ALA A 221 -9.92 -22.53 -25.82
CA ALA A 221 -10.66 -22.57 -24.57
C ALA A 221 -10.25 -21.42 -23.65
N TRP A 222 -8.94 -21.18 -23.48
CA TRP A 222 -8.40 -20.09 -22.69
C TRP A 222 -8.91 -18.72 -23.20
N MET A 223 -8.84 -18.48 -24.51
CA MET A 223 -9.35 -17.26 -25.14
C MET A 223 -10.84 -17.05 -24.95
N LYS A 224 -11.65 -18.12 -24.89
CA LYS A 224 -13.07 -18.02 -24.61
C LYS A 224 -13.30 -17.50 -23.19
N GLY A 225 -12.57 -18.04 -22.19
CA GLY A 225 -12.62 -17.57 -20.81
C GLY A 225 -12.15 -16.12 -20.65
N ALA A 226 -11.03 -15.78 -21.29
CA ALA A 226 -10.50 -14.40 -21.27
C ALA A 226 -11.49 -13.39 -21.87
N ARG A 227 -12.15 -13.74 -22.99
CA ARG A 227 -13.19 -12.88 -23.58
C ARG A 227 -14.43 -12.78 -22.72
N ALA A 228 -14.82 -13.85 -22.02
CA ALA A 228 -15.94 -13.82 -21.08
C ALA A 228 -15.67 -12.86 -19.91
N PHE A 229 -14.45 -12.92 -19.36
CA PHE A 229 -14.02 -11.96 -18.33
C PHE A 229 -13.99 -10.51 -18.85
N GLY A 230 -13.40 -10.29 -20.05
CA GLY A 230 -13.42 -8.98 -20.68
C GLY A 230 -14.85 -8.44 -20.90
N LYS A 231 -15.78 -9.31 -21.31
CA LYS A 231 -17.20 -8.93 -21.44
C LYS A 231 -17.81 -8.54 -20.08
N ALA A 232 -17.52 -9.30 -19.02
CA ALA A 232 -18.04 -9.00 -17.68
C ALA A 232 -17.61 -7.62 -17.17
N ILE A 233 -16.45 -7.10 -17.59
CA ILE A 233 -16.03 -5.73 -17.25
C ILE A 233 -17.00 -4.70 -17.87
N TRP A 234 -17.40 -4.91 -19.11
CA TRP A 234 -18.32 -4.00 -19.79
C TRP A 234 -19.77 -4.17 -19.33
N ASP A 235 -20.17 -5.36 -18.91
CA ASP A 235 -21.54 -5.63 -18.44
C ASP A 235 -21.84 -4.94 -17.09
N VAL A 236 -20.82 -4.53 -16.32
CA VAL A 236 -20.98 -3.86 -15.01
C VAL A 236 -20.75 -2.34 -15.07
N LEU A 237 -20.44 -1.79 -16.24
CA LEU A 237 -20.29 -0.36 -16.52
C LEU A 237 -21.58 0.28 -17.01
#